data_24c0d9acd77ecc329f14de89a7838cae
#
_entry.id   24c0d9acd77ecc329f14de89a7838cae
#
_cell.length_a   1.000
_cell.length_b   1.000
_cell.length_c   1.000
_cell.angle_alpha   90.00
_cell.angle_beta   90.00
_cell.angle_gamma   90.00
#
_symmetry.space_group_name_H-M   'P 1'
#
loop_
_entity.id
_entity.type
_entity.pdbx_description
1 polymer ?
#
loop_
_entity_poly.entity_id
_entity_poly.type
_entity_poly.pdbx_seq_one_letter_code
_entity_poly.pdbx_strand_id
1 'polypeptide(L)'
;MSSRFALTIVLLSAALFAGCATKPHTTLEMTWVTPQLPQAPFRKLLIITVANEELVQIAFQDQMAAQLKAHGMNGVASHRYFTRYTEAEKARFRRSIEESDADYVLLARVTRTARESREDQVMNVGDATGLYTTYDRYVSVARSAGDYSTKTITAEASIFAVSGEKMIWSARTRTANANVTTGEHFAPQYVAVILEAMKKDKLL
;
A
#
# COMPACT_ATOMS: atom_id res chain seq x y z
N MET A 1 59.37 5.25 15.11
CA MET A 1 58.69 4.45 14.09
C MET A 1 57.34 3.82 14.53
N SER A 2 56.99 3.85 15.80
CA SER A 2 55.78 3.19 16.37
C SER A 2 54.44 3.95 16.18
N SER A 3 54.44 5.27 16.01
CA SER A 3 53.21 6.06 15.94
C SER A 3 52.45 5.94 14.61
N ARG A 4 53.17 5.67 13.52
CA ARG A 4 52.53 5.54 12.20
C ARG A 4 51.82 4.19 11.99
N PHE A 5 52.27 3.15 12.66
CA PHE A 5 51.63 1.83 12.65
C PHE A 5 50.32 1.80 13.44
N ALA A 6 50.24 2.50 14.56
CA ALA A 6 49.03 2.57 15.37
C ALA A 6 47.87 3.29 14.62
N LEU A 7 48.19 4.36 13.86
CA LEU A 7 47.19 5.12 13.09
C LEU A 7 46.58 4.31 11.93
N THR A 8 47.39 3.43 11.29
CA THR A 8 46.94 2.59 10.16
C THR A 8 46.02 1.49 10.63
N ILE A 9 46.22 0.93 11.81
CA ILE A 9 45.33 -0.12 12.37
C ILE A 9 44.00 0.45 12.81
N VAL A 10 43.94 1.67 13.33
CA VAL A 10 42.67 2.34 13.72
C VAL A 10 41.82 2.68 12.49
N LEU A 11 42.45 3.09 11.39
CA LEU A 11 41.72 3.35 10.15
C LEU A 11 41.19 2.10 9.46
N LEU A 12 41.86 0.97 9.59
CA LEU A 12 41.42 -0.30 9.00
C LEU A 12 40.25 -0.92 9.80
N SER A 13 40.21 -0.73 11.11
CA SER A 13 39.09 -1.22 11.94
C SER A 13 37.78 -0.42 11.76
N ALA A 14 37.85 0.85 11.39
CA ALA A 14 36.66 1.66 11.14
C ALA A 14 35.92 1.27 9.84
N ALA A 15 36.61 0.66 8.87
CA ALA A 15 35.99 0.22 7.61
C ALA A 15 35.17 -1.07 7.72
N LEU A 16 35.30 -1.84 8.80
CA LEU A 16 34.59 -3.10 8.99
C LEU A 16 33.18 -2.96 9.58
N PHE A 17 32.79 -1.75 10.00
CA PHE A 17 31.46 -1.46 10.56
C PHE A 17 30.47 -0.86 9.54
N ALA A 18 30.79 -0.84 8.25
CA ALA A 18 29.80 -0.57 7.22
C ALA A 18 28.82 -1.75 7.11
N GLY A 19 28.01 -1.94 8.17
CA GLY A 19 26.95 -2.92 8.22
C GLY A 19 26.04 -2.70 7.03
N CYS A 20 25.90 -3.70 6.17
CA CYS A 20 24.92 -3.72 5.09
C CYS A 20 23.53 -3.65 5.73
N ALA A 21 23.00 -2.45 5.93
CA ALA A 21 21.58 -2.26 6.20
C ALA A 21 20.84 -2.74 4.94
N THR A 22 20.30 -3.95 4.98
CA THR A 22 19.47 -4.49 3.91
C THR A 22 18.28 -3.59 3.74
N LYS A 23 18.24 -2.87 2.62
CA LYS A 23 17.11 -1.99 2.28
C LYS A 23 15.84 -2.85 2.12
N PRO A 24 14.68 -2.33 2.54
CA PRO A 24 13.41 -3.00 2.26
C PRO A 24 13.29 -3.19 0.74
N HIS A 25 12.79 -4.35 0.32
CA HIS A 25 12.59 -4.67 -1.07
C HIS A 25 11.15 -5.11 -1.29
N THR A 26 10.42 -4.37 -2.12
CA THR A 26 9.04 -4.66 -2.48
C THR A 26 9.01 -5.34 -3.84
N THR A 27 8.34 -6.48 -3.90
CA THR A 27 8.10 -7.25 -5.13
C THR A 27 6.61 -7.32 -5.43
N LEU A 28 6.26 -7.27 -6.71
CA LEU A 28 4.93 -7.58 -7.19
C LEU A 28 4.76 -9.09 -7.23
N GLU A 29 3.74 -9.62 -6.55
CA GLU A 29 3.44 -11.06 -6.56
C GLU A 29 2.43 -11.41 -7.64
N MET A 30 1.39 -10.61 -7.81
CA MET A 30 0.35 -10.83 -8.81
C MET A 30 -0.39 -9.55 -9.17
N THR A 31 -0.97 -9.52 -10.37
CA THR A 31 -2.00 -8.57 -10.79
C THR A 31 -3.19 -9.30 -11.40
N TRP A 32 -4.32 -8.65 -11.35
CA TRP A 32 -5.53 -9.04 -12.07
C TRP A 32 -6.18 -7.80 -12.70
N VAL A 33 -6.66 -7.98 -13.91
CA VAL A 33 -7.32 -6.92 -14.70
C VAL A 33 -8.64 -7.47 -15.23
N THR A 34 -9.71 -6.68 -15.12
CA THR A 34 -10.98 -7.05 -15.75
C THR A 34 -10.83 -7.16 -17.28
N PRO A 35 -11.46 -8.15 -17.93
CA PRO A 35 -11.46 -8.22 -19.39
C PRO A 35 -12.08 -6.98 -20.08
N GLN A 36 -12.91 -6.25 -19.36
CA GLN A 36 -13.63 -5.06 -19.84
C GLN A 36 -13.11 -3.82 -19.13
N LEU A 37 -11.83 -3.46 -19.37
CA LEU A 37 -11.30 -2.18 -18.87
C LEU A 37 -12.07 -1.01 -19.50
N PRO A 38 -12.44 0.00 -18.66
CA PRO A 38 -12.94 1.26 -19.20
C PRO A 38 -11.91 1.90 -20.13
N GLN A 39 -12.34 2.32 -21.33
CA GLN A 39 -11.45 2.94 -22.32
C GLN A 39 -11.07 4.39 -21.97
N ALA A 40 -11.77 5.01 -21.04
CA ALA A 40 -11.50 6.38 -20.62
C ALA A 40 -10.42 6.43 -19.52
N PRO A 41 -9.51 7.42 -19.53
CA PRO A 41 -8.59 7.61 -18.43
C PRO A 41 -9.36 7.84 -17.12
N PHE A 42 -8.85 7.31 -16.02
CA PHE A 42 -9.41 7.60 -14.70
C PHE A 42 -9.33 9.10 -14.43
N ARG A 43 -10.48 9.79 -14.40
CA ARG A 43 -10.49 11.23 -14.16
C ARG A 43 -10.16 11.56 -12.72
N LYS A 44 -10.74 10.80 -11.78
CA LYS A 44 -10.55 11.04 -10.35
C LYS A 44 -10.56 9.73 -9.58
N LEU A 45 -9.50 9.50 -8.82
CA LEU A 45 -9.26 8.28 -8.04
C LEU A 45 -9.19 8.63 -6.56
N LEU A 46 -10.18 8.23 -5.76
CA LEU A 46 -10.13 8.32 -4.30
C LEU A 46 -9.23 7.20 -3.76
N ILE A 47 -8.23 7.57 -2.97
CA ILE A 47 -7.24 6.64 -2.42
C ILE A 47 -7.58 6.38 -0.96
N ILE A 48 -7.88 5.13 -0.64
CA ILE A 48 -8.23 4.68 0.71
C ILE A 48 -7.25 3.59 1.11
N THR A 49 -6.67 3.74 2.29
CA THR A 49 -5.75 2.74 2.85
C THR A 49 -6.24 2.26 4.19
N VAL A 50 -6.26 0.94 4.38
CA VAL A 50 -6.57 0.28 5.64
C VAL A 50 -5.27 -0.33 6.19
N ALA A 51 -4.77 0.22 7.28
CA ALA A 51 -3.61 -0.25 8.02
C ALA A 51 -3.82 0.00 9.51
N ASN A 52 -3.06 -0.69 10.37
CA ASN A 52 -3.19 -0.53 11.82
C ASN A 52 -2.67 0.83 12.29
N GLU A 53 -1.64 1.36 11.61
CA GLU A 53 -1.05 2.64 11.95
C GLU A 53 -1.57 3.76 11.05
N GLU A 54 -2.13 4.78 11.66
CA GLU A 54 -2.67 5.96 10.97
C GLU A 54 -1.60 6.67 10.12
N LEU A 55 -0.37 6.79 10.63
CA LEU A 55 0.72 7.42 9.88
C LEU A 55 1.07 6.65 8.60
N VAL A 56 0.99 5.31 8.61
CA VAL A 56 1.19 4.49 7.41
C VAL A 56 0.08 4.74 6.39
N GLN A 57 -1.16 4.89 6.85
CA GLN A 57 -2.31 5.19 5.98
C GLN A 57 -2.13 6.54 5.29
N ILE A 58 -1.83 7.59 6.06
CA ILE A 58 -1.65 8.95 5.56
C ILE A 58 -0.48 9.00 4.56
N ALA A 59 0.69 8.46 4.96
CA ALA A 59 1.88 8.46 4.13
C ALA A 59 1.65 7.76 2.78
N PHE A 60 0.97 6.61 2.77
CA PHE A 60 0.64 5.91 1.53
C PHE A 60 -0.30 6.73 0.65
N GLN A 61 -1.37 7.29 1.23
CA GLN A 61 -2.37 8.04 0.47
C GLN A 61 -1.77 9.30 -0.16
N ASP A 62 -0.97 10.05 0.60
CA ASP A 62 -0.32 11.27 0.10
C ASP A 62 0.72 10.96 -0.97
N GLN A 63 1.54 9.93 -0.76
CA GLN A 63 2.53 9.50 -1.74
C GLN A 63 1.87 9.02 -3.03
N MET A 64 0.80 8.22 -2.94
CA MET A 64 0.06 7.75 -4.10
C MET A 64 -0.59 8.92 -4.85
N ALA A 65 -1.25 9.84 -4.14
CA ALA A 65 -1.87 11.02 -4.75
C ALA A 65 -0.85 11.90 -5.49
N ALA A 66 0.32 12.13 -4.88
CA ALA A 66 1.39 12.92 -5.48
C ALA A 66 1.93 12.26 -6.76
N GLN A 67 2.16 10.94 -6.74
CA GLN A 67 2.65 10.19 -7.89
C GLN A 67 1.62 10.11 -9.02
N LEU A 68 0.35 9.86 -8.70
CA LEU A 68 -0.74 9.88 -9.69
C LEU A 68 -0.85 11.23 -10.39
N LYS A 69 -0.70 12.33 -9.64
CA LYS A 69 -0.67 13.68 -10.21
C LYS A 69 0.49 13.86 -11.19
N ALA A 70 1.67 13.31 -10.90
CA ALA A 70 2.81 13.34 -11.82
C ALA A 70 2.54 12.57 -13.13
N HIS A 71 1.59 11.63 -13.13
CA HIS A 71 1.09 10.90 -14.32
C HIS A 71 -0.17 11.52 -14.93
N GLY A 72 -0.56 12.74 -14.55
CA GLY A 72 -1.72 13.44 -15.10
C GLY A 72 -3.07 12.98 -14.54
N MET A 73 -3.08 12.15 -13.49
CA MET A 73 -4.30 11.67 -12.83
C MET A 73 -4.63 12.48 -11.58
N ASN A 74 -5.91 12.65 -11.30
CA ASN A 74 -6.37 13.33 -10.09
C ASN A 74 -6.56 12.32 -8.94
N GLY A 75 -5.49 12.03 -8.19
CA GLY A 75 -5.54 11.23 -6.97
C GLY A 75 -5.95 12.07 -5.76
N VAL A 76 -6.94 11.62 -5.00
CA VAL A 76 -7.45 12.28 -3.79
C VAL A 76 -7.26 11.37 -2.58
N ALA A 77 -6.51 11.83 -1.59
CA ALA A 77 -6.28 11.09 -0.35
C ALA A 77 -7.51 11.15 0.56
N SER A 78 -8.02 9.98 1.00
CA SER A 78 -9.26 9.90 1.79
C SER A 78 -9.12 10.44 3.21
N HIS A 79 -7.91 10.53 3.78
CA HIS A 79 -7.69 11.09 5.11
C HIS A 79 -8.17 12.56 5.22
N ARG A 80 -8.41 13.24 4.09
CA ARG A 80 -9.00 14.59 4.05
C ARG A 80 -10.48 14.61 4.43
N TYR A 81 -11.13 13.45 4.39
CA TYR A 81 -12.56 13.28 4.70
C TYR A 81 -12.76 12.51 6.01
N PHE A 82 -11.89 11.53 6.30
CA PHE A 82 -11.95 10.73 7.54
C PHE A 82 -10.59 10.09 7.86
N THR A 83 -10.30 9.90 9.15
CA THR A 83 -9.01 9.39 9.63
C THR A 83 -9.09 8.04 10.35
N ARG A 84 -10.27 7.59 10.79
CA ARG A 84 -10.45 6.36 11.56
C ARG A 84 -11.51 5.46 10.96
N TYR A 85 -11.30 4.14 11.10
CA TYR A 85 -12.17 3.10 10.57
C TYR A 85 -12.96 2.43 11.68
N THR A 86 -14.04 3.10 12.17
CA THR A 86 -14.98 2.56 13.16
C THR A 86 -16.32 2.21 12.50
N GLU A 87 -17.20 1.47 13.18
CA GLU A 87 -18.56 1.19 12.67
C GLU A 87 -19.34 2.48 12.31
N ALA A 88 -19.16 3.53 13.10
CA ALA A 88 -19.76 4.84 12.81
C ALA A 88 -19.20 5.47 11.52
N GLU A 89 -18.12 4.96 10.99
CA GLU A 89 -17.40 5.50 9.84
C GLU A 89 -17.75 4.81 8.51
N LYS A 90 -18.51 3.70 8.52
CA LYS A 90 -19.09 3.15 7.30
C LYS A 90 -19.93 4.18 6.55
N ALA A 91 -20.72 4.96 7.29
CA ALA A 91 -21.48 6.06 6.71
C ALA A 91 -20.57 7.18 6.18
N ARG A 92 -19.45 7.46 6.87
CA ARG A 92 -18.43 8.43 6.41
C ARG A 92 -17.67 7.93 5.18
N PHE A 93 -17.35 6.64 5.13
CA PHE A 93 -16.73 6.05 3.96
C PHE A 93 -17.58 6.23 2.70
N ARG A 94 -18.88 5.91 2.76
CA ARG A 94 -19.80 6.16 1.64
C ARG A 94 -19.87 7.64 1.29
N ARG A 95 -20.03 8.48 2.29
CA ARG A 95 -20.07 9.93 2.10
C ARG A 95 -18.78 10.48 1.50
N SER A 96 -17.61 9.96 1.89
CA SER A 96 -16.33 10.40 1.30
C SER A 96 -16.23 10.10 -0.20
N ILE A 97 -16.84 9.00 -0.66
CA ILE A 97 -16.91 8.68 -2.09
C ILE A 97 -17.79 9.71 -2.80
N GLU A 98 -18.97 10.01 -2.24
CA GLU A 98 -19.90 11.01 -2.77
C GLU A 98 -19.28 12.41 -2.76
N GLU A 99 -18.72 12.84 -1.63
CA GLU A 99 -18.10 14.17 -1.47
C GLU A 99 -16.84 14.34 -2.31
N SER A 100 -16.09 13.26 -2.54
CA SER A 100 -14.90 13.31 -3.39
C SER A 100 -15.23 13.45 -4.87
N ASP A 101 -16.46 13.15 -5.31
CA ASP A 101 -16.85 13.07 -6.71
C ASP A 101 -15.85 12.20 -7.52
N ALA A 102 -15.43 11.07 -6.94
CA ALA A 102 -14.49 10.16 -7.56
C ALA A 102 -15.20 9.17 -8.48
N ASP A 103 -14.64 8.95 -9.66
CA ASP A 103 -15.13 7.91 -10.58
C ASP A 103 -14.69 6.51 -10.13
N TYR A 104 -13.53 6.44 -9.46
CA TYR A 104 -12.90 5.20 -9.01
C TYR A 104 -12.37 5.31 -7.59
N VAL A 105 -12.27 4.17 -6.94
CA VAL A 105 -11.67 4.03 -5.60
C VAL A 105 -10.49 3.06 -5.68
N LEU A 106 -9.31 3.51 -5.30
CA LEU A 106 -8.18 2.64 -4.98
C LEU A 106 -8.28 2.28 -3.50
N LEU A 107 -8.57 1.04 -3.20
CA LEU A 107 -8.61 0.50 -1.86
C LEU A 107 -7.35 -0.32 -1.60
N ALA A 108 -6.48 0.13 -0.71
CA ALA A 108 -5.26 -0.55 -0.32
C ALA A 108 -5.37 -1.12 1.10
N ARG A 109 -4.83 -2.32 1.30
CA ARG A 109 -4.68 -2.94 2.61
C ARG A 109 -3.22 -3.28 2.85
N VAL A 110 -2.73 -2.94 4.04
CA VAL A 110 -1.41 -3.35 4.52
C VAL A 110 -1.61 -4.38 5.63
N THR A 111 -1.10 -5.59 5.41
CA THR A 111 -1.13 -6.68 6.39
C THR A 111 0.29 -7.03 6.79
N ARG A 112 0.53 -7.14 8.10
CA ARG A 112 1.79 -7.67 8.62
C ARG A 112 1.65 -9.17 8.82
N THR A 113 2.56 -9.94 8.26
CA THR A 113 2.62 -11.39 8.49
C THR A 113 3.81 -11.73 9.38
N ALA A 114 3.53 -12.17 10.60
CA ALA A 114 4.57 -12.59 11.58
C ALA A 114 5.09 -14.00 11.33
N ARG A 115 4.36 -14.81 10.59
CA ARG A 115 4.67 -16.20 10.26
C ARG A 115 3.99 -16.55 8.94
N GLU A 116 4.56 -17.48 8.19
CA GLU A 116 3.83 -18.25 7.19
C GLU A 116 2.69 -19.02 7.86
N SER A 117 1.70 -18.31 8.35
CA SER A 117 0.42 -18.88 8.70
C SER A 117 -0.25 -19.18 7.38
N ARG A 118 -0.31 -20.47 7.07
CA ARG A 118 -1.24 -21.02 6.11
C ARG A 118 -2.53 -20.21 6.15
N GLU A 119 -2.98 -19.82 4.95
CA GLU A 119 -4.33 -19.30 4.73
C GLU A 119 -4.65 -17.94 5.38
N ASP A 120 -3.83 -16.93 5.17
CA ASP A 120 -4.45 -15.66 4.90
C ASP A 120 -5.35 -15.90 3.70
N GLN A 121 -6.65 -15.74 3.92
CA GLN A 121 -7.65 -15.89 2.85
C GLN A 121 -7.27 -14.98 1.72
N VAL A 122 -6.49 -15.57 0.82
CA VAL A 122 -6.17 -14.99 -0.48
C VAL A 122 -7.53 -14.62 -1.04
N MET A 123 -7.76 -13.32 -1.26
CA MET A 123 -8.88 -12.96 -2.11
C MET A 123 -8.68 -13.76 -3.38
N ASN A 124 -9.45 -14.83 -3.57
CA ASN A 124 -9.59 -15.40 -4.88
C ASN A 124 -10.13 -14.26 -5.73
N VAL A 125 -9.32 -13.81 -6.66
CA VAL A 125 -9.61 -12.71 -7.56
C VAL A 125 -10.92 -12.94 -8.36
N GLY A 126 -11.47 -14.16 -8.29
CA GLY A 126 -12.75 -14.53 -8.86
C GLY A 126 -13.98 -14.15 -8.02
N ASP A 127 -13.82 -13.96 -6.71
CA ASP A 127 -14.93 -13.50 -5.85
C ASP A 127 -14.97 -11.96 -5.92
N ALA A 128 -15.56 -11.44 -6.97
CA ALA A 128 -15.84 -10.01 -7.17
C ALA A 128 -16.81 -9.52 -6.10
N THR A 129 -16.34 -9.42 -4.88
CA THR A 129 -17.04 -8.75 -3.78
C THR A 129 -17.05 -7.26 -4.09
N GLY A 130 -18.22 -6.61 -3.95
CA GLY A 130 -18.35 -5.17 -4.19
C GLY A 130 -17.43 -4.35 -3.29
N LEU A 131 -17.21 -3.09 -3.65
CA LEU A 131 -16.35 -2.14 -2.98
C LEU A 131 -16.56 -2.11 -1.46
N TYR A 132 -17.82 -1.97 -1.02
CA TYR A 132 -18.16 -1.85 0.41
C TYR A 132 -17.89 -3.14 1.18
N THR A 133 -18.17 -4.31 0.59
CA THR A 133 -17.87 -5.61 1.21
C THR A 133 -16.36 -5.82 1.36
N THR A 134 -15.58 -5.41 0.37
CA THR A 134 -14.12 -5.49 0.43
C THR A 134 -13.56 -4.56 1.50
N TYR A 135 -14.08 -3.34 1.59
CA TYR A 135 -13.70 -2.39 2.65
C TYR A 135 -13.99 -2.94 4.04
N ASP A 136 -15.22 -3.44 4.31
CA ASP A 136 -15.60 -4.04 5.59
C ASP A 136 -14.68 -5.18 5.99
N ARG A 137 -14.34 -6.04 5.04
CA ARG A 137 -13.40 -7.15 5.27
C ARG A 137 -12.00 -6.64 5.60
N TYR A 138 -11.48 -5.63 4.89
CA TYR A 138 -10.17 -5.05 5.17
C TYR A 138 -10.12 -4.47 6.58
N VAL A 139 -11.15 -3.73 7.00
CA VAL A 139 -11.25 -3.17 8.35
C VAL A 139 -11.30 -4.28 9.41
N SER A 140 -12.06 -5.36 9.18
CA SER A 140 -12.15 -6.46 10.16
C SER A 140 -10.82 -7.17 10.36
N VAL A 141 -10.07 -7.41 9.29
CA VAL A 141 -8.72 -8.01 9.35
C VAL A 141 -7.73 -7.09 10.04
N ALA A 142 -7.75 -5.79 9.73
CA ALA A 142 -6.87 -4.82 10.38
C ALA A 142 -7.08 -4.76 11.89
N ARG A 143 -8.32 -4.91 12.37
CA ARG A 143 -8.64 -4.93 13.81
C ARG A 143 -8.17 -6.21 14.52
N SER A 144 -8.12 -7.33 13.82
CA SER A 144 -7.70 -8.62 14.39
C SER A 144 -6.19 -8.83 14.36
N ALA A 145 -5.46 -8.03 13.61
CA ALA A 145 -4.00 -8.12 13.53
C ALA A 145 -3.36 -7.58 14.83
N GLY A 146 -2.74 -8.45 15.60
CA GLY A 146 -1.98 -8.08 16.80
C GLY A 146 -0.70 -7.31 16.48
N ASP A 147 -0.07 -6.78 17.54
CA ASP A 147 1.19 -6.03 17.45
C ASP A 147 2.37 -7.01 17.28
N TYR A 148 2.79 -7.23 16.04
CA TYR A 148 3.90 -8.15 15.71
C TYR A 148 5.05 -7.41 15.03
N SER A 149 6.25 -7.60 15.57
CA SER A 149 7.49 -7.22 14.90
C SER A 149 7.76 -8.16 13.72
N THR A 150 7.40 -7.78 12.51
CA THR A 150 7.60 -8.61 11.32
C THR A 150 8.54 -7.98 10.31
N LYS A 151 9.36 -8.84 9.70
CA LYS A 151 10.28 -8.46 8.62
C LYS A 151 9.61 -8.49 7.23
N THR A 152 8.39 -8.97 7.14
CA THR A 152 7.66 -9.12 5.86
C THR A 152 6.29 -8.47 5.94
N ILE A 153 5.96 -7.66 4.95
CA ILE A 153 4.66 -7.02 4.78
C ILE A 153 4.06 -7.50 3.47
N THR A 154 2.83 -7.96 3.53
CA THR A 154 1.99 -8.16 2.35
C THR A 154 1.04 -6.97 2.23
N ALA A 155 0.93 -6.41 1.04
CA ALA A 155 -0.02 -5.35 0.77
C ALA A 155 -0.81 -5.67 -0.50
N GLU A 156 -2.09 -5.33 -0.46
CA GLU A 156 -3.02 -5.50 -1.57
C GLU A 156 -3.57 -4.14 -1.96
N ALA A 157 -3.71 -3.91 -3.25
CA ALA A 157 -4.38 -2.73 -3.81
C ALA A 157 -5.41 -3.18 -4.83
N SER A 158 -6.62 -2.65 -4.74
CA SER A 158 -7.70 -2.96 -5.68
C SER A 158 -8.37 -1.67 -6.14
N ILE A 159 -8.66 -1.56 -7.44
CA ILE A 159 -9.38 -0.42 -8.01
C ILE A 159 -10.80 -0.87 -8.32
N PHE A 160 -11.74 -0.08 -7.85
CA PHE A 160 -13.17 -0.26 -8.08
C PHE A 160 -13.73 0.91 -8.87
N ALA A 161 -14.58 0.63 -9.83
CA ALA A 161 -15.45 1.63 -10.41
C ALA A 161 -16.56 1.96 -9.40
N VAL A 162 -16.78 3.24 -9.09
CA VAL A 162 -17.85 3.68 -8.19
C VAL A 162 -19.21 3.32 -8.80
N SER A 163 -19.36 3.52 -10.12
CA SER A 163 -20.53 3.07 -10.85
C SER A 163 -20.58 1.54 -10.90
N GLY A 164 -21.53 0.97 -10.15
CA GLY A 164 -21.75 -0.48 -10.08
C GLY A 164 -20.82 -1.24 -9.13
N GLU A 165 -19.96 -0.55 -8.37
CA GLU A 165 -19.08 -1.11 -7.31
C GLU A 165 -18.21 -2.29 -7.78
N LYS A 166 -17.85 -2.33 -9.06
CA LYS A 166 -17.11 -3.45 -9.66
C LYS A 166 -15.62 -3.25 -9.54
N MET A 167 -14.93 -4.30 -9.09
CA MET A 167 -13.47 -4.34 -9.16
C MET A 167 -13.03 -4.42 -10.61
N ILE A 168 -12.09 -3.56 -11.01
CA ILE A 168 -11.54 -3.50 -12.35
C ILE A 168 -10.07 -3.89 -12.42
N TRP A 169 -9.37 -3.80 -11.30
CA TRP A 169 -7.96 -4.15 -11.18
C TRP A 169 -7.60 -4.50 -9.75
N SER A 170 -6.63 -5.38 -9.58
CA SER A 170 -6.01 -5.62 -8.28
C SER A 170 -4.56 -6.03 -8.42
N ALA A 171 -3.76 -5.76 -7.38
CA ALA A 171 -2.38 -6.19 -7.25
C ALA A 171 -2.08 -6.62 -5.82
N ARG A 172 -1.14 -7.56 -5.69
CA ARG A 172 -0.54 -7.97 -4.42
C ARG A 172 0.96 -7.79 -4.48
N THR A 173 1.52 -7.26 -3.40
CA THR A 173 2.96 -7.07 -3.24
C THR A 173 3.44 -7.71 -1.94
N ARG A 174 4.72 -8.05 -1.92
CA ARG A 174 5.43 -8.49 -0.71
C ARG A 174 6.66 -7.61 -0.51
N THR A 175 6.82 -7.08 0.69
CA THR A 175 8.00 -6.32 1.08
C THR A 175 8.77 -7.10 2.14
N ALA A 176 10.01 -7.47 1.83
CA ALA A 176 10.93 -8.09 2.77
C ALA A 176 11.76 -7.02 3.49
N ASN A 177 12.23 -7.35 4.71
CA ASN A 177 13.04 -6.47 5.56
C ASN A 177 12.39 -5.11 5.85
N ALA A 178 11.07 -5.07 5.91
CA ALA A 178 10.33 -3.86 6.20
C ALA A 178 10.48 -3.49 7.69
N ASN A 179 11.18 -2.40 7.96
CA ASN A 179 11.15 -1.77 9.28
C ASN A 179 10.00 -0.74 9.27
N VAL A 180 8.86 -1.12 9.85
CA VAL A 180 7.60 -0.39 9.70
C VAL A 180 7.32 0.58 10.82
N THR A 181 8.31 0.92 11.61
CA THR A 181 8.13 1.91 12.67
C THR A 181 7.73 3.30 12.15
N THR A 182 8.00 3.60 10.87
CA THR A 182 7.54 4.82 10.22
C THR A 182 7.15 4.51 8.78
N GLY A 183 5.93 4.85 8.36
CA GLY A 183 5.44 4.68 6.99
C GLY A 183 6.31 5.34 5.91
N GLU A 184 7.22 6.24 6.31
CA GLU A 184 8.11 6.99 5.44
C GLU A 184 9.00 6.14 4.54
N HIS A 185 9.44 4.98 5.00
CA HIS A 185 10.33 4.10 4.21
C HIS A 185 9.59 3.05 3.38
N PHE A 186 8.39 2.68 3.79
CA PHE A 186 7.59 1.65 3.12
C PHE A 186 6.75 2.23 1.98
N ALA A 187 6.05 3.33 2.23
CA ALA A 187 5.09 3.89 1.29
C ALA A 187 5.70 4.21 -0.09
N PRO A 188 6.87 4.85 -0.23
CA PRO A 188 7.41 5.17 -1.54
C PRO A 188 7.70 3.95 -2.41
N GLN A 189 8.25 2.88 -1.83
CA GLN A 189 8.58 1.66 -2.57
C GLN A 189 7.33 0.90 -3.00
N TYR A 190 6.38 0.77 -2.09
CA TYR A 190 5.10 0.13 -2.37
C TYR A 190 4.34 0.89 -3.47
N VAL A 191 4.24 2.21 -3.35
CA VAL A 191 3.60 3.06 -4.36
C VAL A 191 4.27 2.92 -5.71
N ALA A 192 5.60 2.92 -5.77
CA ALA A 192 6.33 2.76 -7.03
C ALA A 192 6.00 1.43 -7.73
N VAL A 193 5.96 0.31 -6.98
CA VAL A 193 5.62 -1.01 -7.52
C VAL A 193 4.17 -1.06 -8.03
N ILE A 194 3.23 -0.47 -7.29
CA ILE A 194 1.82 -0.39 -7.70
C ILE A 194 1.66 0.43 -8.98
N LEU A 195 2.32 1.58 -9.09
CA LEU A 195 2.25 2.43 -10.29
C LEU A 195 2.86 1.75 -11.52
N GLU A 196 3.98 1.05 -11.35
CA GLU A 196 4.57 0.28 -12.46
C GLU A 196 3.64 -0.86 -12.91
N ALA A 197 2.97 -1.54 -11.97
CA ALA A 197 1.95 -2.53 -12.30
C ALA A 197 0.75 -1.90 -13.05
N MET A 198 0.26 -0.75 -12.58
CA MET A 198 -0.82 -0.02 -13.26
C MET A 198 -0.44 0.39 -14.68
N LYS A 199 0.80 0.89 -14.91
CA LYS A 199 1.30 1.20 -16.26
C LYS A 199 1.34 -0.02 -17.16
N LYS A 200 1.92 -1.13 -16.66
CA LYS A 200 1.99 -2.39 -17.40
C LYS A 200 0.62 -2.85 -17.84
N ASP A 201 -0.37 -2.68 -16.99
CA ASP A 201 -1.76 -3.09 -17.21
C ASP A 201 -2.60 -2.00 -17.93
N LYS A 202 -1.97 -0.92 -18.42
CA LYS A 202 -2.57 0.18 -19.20
C LYS A 202 -3.65 0.98 -18.46
N LEU A 203 -3.47 1.16 -17.17
CA LEU A 203 -4.33 1.98 -16.32
C LEU A 203 -3.80 3.41 -16.15
N LEU A 204 -2.53 3.62 -16.50
CA LEU A 204 -1.83 4.91 -16.51
C LEU A 204 -1.36 5.26 -17.91
#